data_aefd80562eeb66c0d5115b1860398977
#
_entry.id   aefd80562eeb66c0d5115b1860398977
#
_cell.length_a   1.000
_cell.length_b   1.000
_cell.length_c   1.000
_cell.angle_alpha   90.00
_cell.angle_beta   90.00
_cell.angle_gamma   90.00
#
_symmetry.space_group_name_H-M   'P 1'
#
loop_
_entity.id
_entity.type
_entity.pdbx_description
1 polymer ?
#
loop_
_entity_poly.entity_id
_entity_poly.type
_entity_poly.pdbx_seq_one_letter_code
_entity_poly.pdbx_strand_id
1 'polypeptide(L)'
;MDDFRKFATKHLGMNSMVLDDVIKSQGYLNPYILEERQLNVTQLDVFSRLMMDRIIFLGTQIDDYTANTLQAQLLYLDSVESGKDISIYFNTPGGSVYAGLGIYDTMQFISSDISTICTGMAASMG
;
A
#
# COMPACT_ATOMS: atom_id res chain seq x y z
N MET A 1 9.75 14.65 11.58
CA MET A 1 8.38 15.18 11.82
C MET A 1 8.35 16.69 11.96
N ASP A 2 9.19 17.27 12.82
CA ASP A 2 9.21 18.74 13.02
C ASP A 2 9.58 19.55 11.78
N ASP A 3 10.50 19.08 10.96
CA ASP A 3 10.94 19.79 9.75
C ASP A 3 9.88 19.77 8.64
N PHE A 4 9.18 18.63 8.48
CA PHE A 4 8.03 18.53 7.58
C PHE A 4 6.89 19.46 8.01
N ARG A 5 6.61 19.49 9.31
CA ARG A 5 5.57 20.35 9.89
C ARG A 5 5.86 21.83 9.66
N LYS A 6 7.12 22.25 9.90
CA LYS A 6 7.57 23.62 9.62
C LYS A 6 7.48 23.97 8.14
N PHE A 7 7.87 23.05 7.27
CA PHE A 7 7.78 23.24 5.83
C PHE A 7 6.33 23.38 5.36
N ALA A 8 5.45 22.47 5.78
CA ALA A 8 4.04 22.48 5.40
C ALA A 8 3.31 23.75 5.87
N THR A 9 3.56 24.22 7.09
CA THR A 9 2.90 25.42 7.63
C THR A 9 3.50 26.72 7.11
N LYS A 10 4.81 26.84 7.02
CA LYS A 10 5.48 28.09 6.63
C LYS A 10 5.62 28.29 5.13
N HIS A 11 5.86 27.23 4.38
CA HIS A 11 6.12 27.33 2.94
C HIS A 11 4.91 26.96 2.07
N LEU A 12 4.08 26.02 2.51
CA LEU A 12 2.87 25.63 1.78
C LEU A 12 1.60 26.28 2.31
N GLY A 13 1.68 27.05 3.40
CA GLY A 13 0.54 27.77 3.96
C GLY A 13 -0.59 26.87 4.50
N MET A 14 -0.29 25.63 4.83
CA MET A 14 -1.30 24.70 5.37
C MET A 14 -1.70 25.09 6.79
N ASN A 15 -3.01 24.99 7.06
CA ASN A 15 -3.52 25.19 8.42
C ASN A 15 -2.98 24.06 9.33
N SER A 16 -2.43 24.43 10.48
CA SER A 16 -1.84 23.48 11.42
C SER A 16 -2.83 22.44 11.94
N MET A 17 -4.11 22.79 12.10
CA MET A 17 -5.15 21.83 12.52
C MET A 17 -5.43 20.79 11.45
N VAL A 18 -5.52 21.20 10.18
CA VAL A 18 -5.70 20.28 9.05
C VAL A 18 -4.48 19.37 8.92
N LEU A 19 -3.29 19.90 9.08
CA LEU A 19 -2.06 19.10 9.06
C LEU A 19 -2.02 18.07 10.20
N ASP A 20 -2.44 18.46 11.41
CA ASP A 20 -2.50 17.54 12.55
C ASP A 20 -3.50 16.40 12.31
N ASP A 21 -4.64 16.68 11.72
CA ASP A 21 -5.64 15.67 11.39
C ASP A 21 -5.12 14.71 10.31
N VAL A 22 -4.43 15.20 9.31
CA VAL A 22 -3.78 14.37 8.28
C VAL A 22 -2.70 13.48 8.89
N ILE A 23 -1.85 14.02 9.74
CA ILE A 23 -0.78 13.26 10.41
C ILE A 23 -1.37 12.17 11.32
N LYS A 24 -2.42 12.48 12.09
CA LYS A 24 -3.12 11.51 12.93
C LYS A 24 -3.78 10.41 12.10
N SER A 25 -4.43 10.78 11.00
CA SER A 25 -5.08 9.85 10.08
C SER A 25 -4.05 8.89 9.46
N GLN A 26 -2.91 9.40 9.00
CA GLN A 26 -1.83 8.57 8.48
C GLN A 26 -1.21 7.65 9.55
N GLY A 27 -1.00 8.17 10.77
CA GLY A 27 -0.49 7.39 11.88
C GLY A 27 -1.42 6.25 12.30
N TYR A 28 -2.74 6.42 12.14
CA TYR A 28 -3.75 5.39 12.39
C TYR A 28 -3.80 4.34 11.26
N LEU A 29 -3.70 4.79 9.98
CA LEU A 29 -3.80 3.92 8.82
C LEU A 29 -2.49 3.18 8.50
N ASN A 30 -1.34 3.74 8.89
CA ASN A 30 -0.01 3.19 8.64
C ASN A 30 0.73 2.97 9.96
N PRO A 31 0.44 1.88 10.69
CA PRO A 31 1.20 1.56 11.89
C PRO A 31 2.65 1.23 11.54
N TYR A 32 3.57 1.73 12.35
CA TYR A 32 5.01 1.54 12.15
C TYR A 32 5.56 0.48 13.08
N ILE A 33 6.56 -0.24 12.58
CA ILE A 33 7.37 -1.19 13.35
C ILE A 33 8.83 -0.76 13.33
N LEU A 34 9.58 -1.13 14.38
CA LEU A 34 11.02 -1.03 14.40
C LEU A 34 11.61 -2.41 14.12
N GLU A 35 12.46 -2.50 13.11
CA GLU A 35 13.15 -3.72 12.75
C GLU A 35 14.65 -3.56 12.95
N GLU A 36 15.23 -4.39 13.79
CA GLU A 36 16.65 -4.43 14.07
C GLU A 36 17.31 -5.52 13.24
N ARG A 37 18.31 -5.13 12.44
CA ARG A 37 19.12 -6.08 11.66
C ARG A 37 20.59 -5.79 11.88
N GLN A 38 21.28 -6.68 12.57
CA GLN A 38 22.69 -6.52 12.94
C GLN A 38 22.98 -5.18 13.64
N LEU A 39 23.59 -4.22 12.94
CA LEU A 39 23.94 -2.91 13.49
C LEU A 39 22.96 -1.79 13.09
N ASN A 40 21.93 -2.08 12.31
CA ASN A 40 20.98 -1.09 11.79
C ASN A 40 19.59 -1.30 12.38
N VAL A 41 18.98 -0.20 12.82
CA VAL A 41 17.56 -0.13 13.19
C VAL A 41 16.84 0.63 12.09
N THR A 42 15.85 -0.02 11.45
CA THR A 42 15.03 0.59 10.39
C THR A 42 13.58 0.68 10.84
N GLN A 43 12.99 1.87 10.73
CA GLN A 43 11.57 2.07 10.93
C GLN A 43 10.82 1.80 9.64
N LEU A 44 9.90 0.84 9.66
CA LEU A 44 9.03 0.48 8.54
C LEU A 44 7.57 0.53 8.96
N ASP A 45 6.67 0.93 8.06
CA ASP A 45 5.25 0.65 8.28
C ASP A 45 4.97 -0.85 8.09
N VAL A 46 3.90 -1.35 8.70
CA VAL A 46 3.58 -2.78 8.69
C VAL A 46 3.31 -3.29 7.27
N PHE A 47 2.65 -2.49 6.43
CA PHE A 47 2.35 -2.89 5.05
C PHE A 47 3.62 -3.01 4.21
N SER A 48 4.57 -2.09 4.36
CA SER A 48 5.87 -2.18 3.68
C SER A 48 6.67 -3.38 4.16
N ARG A 49 6.62 -3.70 5.45
CA ARG A 49 7.28 -4.89 5.99
C ARG A 49 6.70 -6.19 5.44
N LEU A 50 5.36 -6.27 5.36
CA LEU A 50 4.68 -7.42 4.75
C LEU A 50 5.01 -7.55 3.25
N MET A 51 5.10 -6.41 2.54
CA MET A 51 5.48 -6.40 1.13
C MET A 51 6.88 -6.97 0.90
N MET A 52 7.81 -6.81 1.84
CA MET A 52 9.12 -7.47 1.77
C MET A 52 8.99 -9.00 1.77
N ASP A 53 7.95 -9.55 2.39
CA ASP A 53 7.60 -10.97 2.36
C ASP A 53 6.62 -11.31 1.22
N ARG A 54 6.44 -10.40 0.26
CA ARG A 54 5.57 -10.57 -0.92
C ARG A 54 4.08 -10.71 -0.58
N ILE A 55 3.66 -9.99 0.46
CA ILE A 55 2.27 -9.92 0.93
C ILE A 55 1.74 -8.51 0.74
N ILE A 56 0.63 -8.39 0.03
CA ILE A 56 -0.04 -7.12 -0.27
C ILE A 56 -1.47 -7.16 0.27
N PHE A 57 -1.96 -6.02 0.76
CA PHE A 57 -3.34 -5.84 1.17
C PHE A 57 -4.07 -4.89 0.24
N LEU A 58 -5.23 -5.33 -0.25
CA LEU A 58 -6.24 -4.49 -0.86
C LEU A 58 -7.44 -4.43 0.10
N GLY A 59 -7.38 -3.50 1.05
CA GLY A 59 -8.33 -3.40 2.16
C GLY A 59 -9.26 -2.19 2.10
N THR A 60 -9.38 -1.54 0.94
CA THR A 60 -10.20 -0.35 0.75
C THR A 60 -11.01 -0.43 -0.54
N GLN A 61 -11.78 0.60 -0.81
CA GLN A 61 -12.45 0.76 -2.11
C GLN A 61 -11.42 0.80 -3.25
N ILE A 62 -11.75 0.22 -4.38
CA ILE A 62 -10.92 0.24 -5.59
C ILE A 62 -11.15 1.55 -6.32
N ASP A 63 -10.15 2.42 -6.31
CA ASP A 63 -10.08 3.67 -7.06
C ASP A 63 -8.76 3.76 -7.84
N ASP A 64 -8.56 4.84 -8.58
CA ASP A 64 -7.36 5.02 -9.40
C ASP A 64 -6.09 5.03 -8.53
N TYR A 65 -6.12 5.67 -7.37
CA TYR A 65 -4.98 5.72 -6.47
C TYR A 65 -4.61 4.33 -5.93
N THR A 66 -5.60 3.61 -5.41
CA THR A 66 -5.41 2.23 -4.89
C THR A 66 -4.90 1.30 -5.98
N ALA A 67 -5.49 1.38 -7.18
CA ALA A 67 -5.09 0.57 -8.31
C ALA A 67 -3.66 0.86 -8.77
N ASN A 68 -3.29 2.13 -8.89
CA ASN A 68 -1.94 2.52 -9.29
C ASN A 68 -0.90 2.07 -8.27
N THR A 69 -1.20 2.20 -6.98
CA THR A 69 -0.33 1.74 -5.90
C THR A 69 -0.11 0.23 -5.96
N LEU A 70 -1.19 -0.52 -6.09
CA LEU A 70 -1.12 -1.99 -6.15
C LEU A 70 -0.36 -2.47 -7.40
N GLN A 71 -0.63 -1.87 -8.55
CA GLN A 71 0.10 -2.18 -9.79
C GLN A 71 1.60 -1.91 -9.65
N ALA A 72 1.97 -0.78 -9.05
CA ALA A 72 3.37 -0.44 -8.79
C ALA A 72 4.04 -1.45 -7.86
N GLN A 73 3.35 -1.88 -6.81
CA GLN A 73 3.84 -2.90 -5.88
C GLN A 73 4.04 -4.26 -6.58
N LEU A 74 3.11 -4.67 -7.41
CA LEU A 74 3.21 -5.91 -8.19
C LEU A 74 4.41 -5.89 -9.15
N LEU A 75 4.58 -4.81 -9.90
CA LEU A 75 5.70 -4.63 -10.81
C LEU A 75 7.04 -4.63 -10.07
N TYR A 76 7.10 -3.95 -8.93
CA TYR A 76 8.29 -3.91 -8.10
C TYR A 76 8.67 -5.31 -7.57
N LEU A 77 7.72 -6.04 -7.00
CA LEU A 77 7.97 -7.38 -6.46
C LEU A 77 8.41 -8.36 -7.55
N ASP A 78 7.78 -8.30 -8.73
CA ASP A 78 8.19 -9.13 -9.86
C ASP A 78 9.60 -8.78 -10.35
N SER A 79 9.99 -7.50 -10.31
CA SER A 79 11.34 -7.07 -10.69
C SER A 79 12.43 -7.51 -9.72
N VAL A 80 12.11 -7.57 -8.42
CA VAL A 80 13.07 -7.96 -7.38
C VAL A 80 13.38 -9.45 -7.41
N GLU A 81 12.36 -10.27 -7.58
CA GLU A 81 12.48 -11.74 -7.63
C GLU A 81 11.41 -12.31 -8.56
N SER A 82 11.69 -12.27 -9.85
CA SER A 82 10.75 -12.71 -10.89
C SER A 82 10.40 -14.20 -10.74
N GLY A 83 9.12 -14.49 -10.86
CA GLY A 83 8.59 -15.85 -10.79
C GLY A 83 8.31 -16.38 -9.39
N LYS A 84 8.66 -15.63 -8.34
CA LYS A 84 8.30 -15.99 -6.97
C LYS A 84 6.88 -15.53 -6.64
N ASP A 85 6.10 -16.37 -5.97
CA ASP A 85 4.70 -16.13 -5.65
C ASP A 85 4.48 -14.85 -4.85
N ILE A 86 3.37 -14.18 -5.15
CA ILE A 86 2.89 -13.00 -4.43
C ILE A 86 1.51 -13.32 -3.86
N SER A 87 1.27 -12.97 -2.60
CA SER A 87 -0.04 -13.12 -1.96
C SER A 87 -0.72 -11.78 -1.83
N ILE A 88 -1.99 -11.69 -2.27
CA ILE A 88 -2.82 -10.50 -2.10
C ILE A 88 -4.01 -10.84 -1.23
N TYR A 89 -4.16 -10.11 -0.12
CA TYR A 89 -5.31 -10.19 0.78
C TYR A 89 -6.34 -9.15 0.36
N PHE A 90 -7.54 -9.61 0.07
CA PHE A 90 -8.67 -8.77 -0.36
C PHE A 90 -9.69 -8.62 0.77
N ASN A 91 -9.98 -7.39 1.11
CA ASN A 91 -11.11 -7.01 1.96
C ASN A 91 -11.68 -5.71 1.41
N THR A 92 -12.48 -5.78 0.36
CA THR A 92 -12.92 -4.63 -0.41
C THR A 92 -14.37 -4.75 -0.87
N PRO A 93 -15.12 -3.63 -0.85
CA PRO A 93 -16.45 -3.59 -1.45
C PRO A 93 -16.43 -3.50 -2.98
N GLY A 94 -15.23 -3.43 -3.59
CA GLY A 94 -15.06 -3.15 -5.01
C GLY A 94 -14.92 -1.66 -5.29
N GLY A 95 -15.29 -1.22 -6.47
CA GLY A 95 -15.20 0.18 -6.88
C GLY A 95 -15.13 0.34 -8.38
N SER A 96 -14.22 1.18 -8.88
CA SER A 96 -14.05 1.47 -10.29
C SER A 96 -13.69 0.23 -11.09
N VAL A 97 -14.46 -0.07 -12.12
CA VAL A 97 -14.20 -1.20 -13.03
C VAL A 97 -12.88 -1.02 -13.77
N TYR A 98 -12.61 0.17 -14.30
CA TYR A 98 -11.36 0.43 -15.01
C TYR A 98 -10.13 0.31 -14.10
N ALA A 99 -10.23 0.83 -12.88
CA ALA A 99 -9.16 0.70 -11.90
C ALA A 99 -8.90 -0.79 -11.55
N GLY A 100 -9.95 -1.54 -11.32
CA GLY A 100 -9.86 -2.98 -11.05
C GLY A 100 -9.31 -3.78 -12.22
N LEU A 101 -9.68 -3.45 -13.44
CA LEU A 101 -9.12 -4.06 -14.64
C LEU A 101 -7.63 -3.79 -14.80
N GLY A 102 -7.16 -2.60 -14.43
CA GLY A 102 -5.73 -2.30 -14.42
C GLY A 102 -4.94 -3.19 -13.47
N ILE A 103 -5.49 -3.46 -12.28
CA ILE A 103 -4.91 -4.41 -11.34
C ILE A 103 -4.88 -5.82 -11.95
N TYR A 104 -6.00 -6.26 -12.47
CA TYR A 104 -6.12 -7.57 -13.11
C TYR A 104 -5.12 -7.75 -14.26
N ASP A 105 -5.03 -6.76 -15.14
CA ASP A 105 -4.10 -6.78 -16.28
C ASP A 105 -2.64 -6.90 -15.79
N THR A 106 -2.27 -6.19 -14.76
CA THR A 106 -0.93 -6.28 -14.17
C THR A 106 -0.68 -7.65 -13.55
N MET A 107 -1.66 -8.22 -12.86
CA MET A 107 -1.57 -9.59 -12.32
C MET A 107 -1.33 -10.63 -13.43
N GLN A 108 -1.93 -10.44 -14.60
CA GLN A 108 -1.73 -11.32 -15.76
C GLN A 108 -0.39 -11.08 -16.47
N PHE A 109 0.10 -9.86 -16.44
CA PHE A 109 1.31 -9.45 -17.15
C PHE A 109 2.60 -9.93 -16.49
N ILE A 110 2.69 -9.87 -15.15
CA ILE A 110 3.90 -10.24 -14.40
C ILE A 110 4.16 -11.75 -14.46
N SER A 111 5.41 -12.15 -14.24
CA SER A 111 5.84 -13.55 -14.26
C SER A 111 5.52 -14.29 -12.97
N SER A 112 5.40 -13.57 -11.86
CA SER A 112 5.07 -14.14 -10.55
C SER A 112 3.64 -14.63 -10.51
N ASP A 113 3.42 -15.83 -9.99
CA ASP A 113 2.07 -16.33 -9.71
C ASP A 113 1.47 -15.59 -8.52
N ILE A 114 0.16 -15.36 -8.57
CA ILE A 114 -0.55 -14.62 -7.55
C ILE A 114 -1.56 -15.51 -6.84
N SER A 115 -1.43 -15.59 -5.52
CA SER A 115 -2.43 -16.18 -4.64
C SER A 115 -3.33 -15.09 -4.09
N THR A 116 -4.63 -15.26 -4.20
CA THR A 116 -5.62 -14.32 -3.69
C THR A 116 -6.33 -14.90 -2.47
N ILE A 117 -6.41 -14.13 -1.39
CA ILE A 117 -7.05 -14.52 -0.13
C ILE A 117 -8.14 -13.48 0.20
N CYS A 118 -9.38 -13.91 0.26
CA CYS A 118 -10.48 -13.05 0.70
C CYS A 118 -10.57 -13.05 2.22
N THR A 119 -10.49 -11.88 2.83
CA THR A 119 -10.78 -11.67 4.25
C THR A 119 -11.95 -10.70 4.36
N GLY A 120 -13.03 -11.15 5.01
CA GLY A 120 -14.24 -10.35 5.11
C GLY A 120 -15.03 -10.32 3.81
N MET A 121 -14.62 -9.52 2.85
CA MET A 121 -15.39 -9.27 1.63
C MET A 121 -14.51 -9.07 0.41
N ALA A 122 -14.90 -9.68 -0.70
CA ALA A 122 -14.43 -9.35 -2.05
C ALA A 122 -15.67 -9.18 -2.92
N ALA A 123 -16.27 -8.00 -2.91
CA ALA A 123 -17.53 -7.71 -3.54
C ALA A 123 -17.38 -6.90 -4.83
N SER A 124 -18.37 -7.00 -5.73
CA SER A 124 -18.41 -6.26 -7.00
C SER A 124 -17.10 -6.45 -7.78
N MET A 125 -16.36 -5.37 -8.08
CA MET A 125 -15.06 -5.44 -8.76
C MET A 125 -13.95 -6.10 -7.92
N GLY A 126 -14.15 -6.20 -6.62
CA GLY A 126 -13.23 -6.94 -5.74
C GLY A 126 -13.29 -8.42 -5.97
#